data_d2895707f697fdca1431142565215190
#
_entry.id   d2895707f697fdca1431142565215190
#
_cell.length_a   1.000
_cell.length_b   1.000
_cell.length_c   1.000
_cell.angle_alpha   90.00
_cell.angle_beta   90.00
_cell.angle_gamma   90.00
#
_symmetry.space_group_name_H-M   'P 1'
#
loop_
_entity.id
_entity.type
_entity.pdbx_description
1 polymer ?
#
loop_
_entity_poly.entity_id
_entity_poly.type
_entity_poly.pdbx_seq_one_letter_code
_entity_poly.pdbx_strand_id
1 'polypeptide(L)'
;TRCYEEAFNIIASGEGKKSKGLFVYKWENKSELNAKIETAFEDVFKMDLEKPKEPRTDFQKLNALFGLYENGYVNNQDFKFRETLETENLQLLSPYRTGYFGTLGLNKEVQAKFRVKNENEKIDKFFHHADKIIRLYNWYSGKGEYRKLKLSNGSSGVVTVKPKYFFKEGKRIDYEDRNYYFRDSDKPMDYVDDEENFDLAYAITVHKSQGSDFRNVFLVIPQKQCSGEGI
;
A
#
# COMPACT_ATOMS: atom_id res chain seq x y z
N THR A 1 -1.70 31.47 0.04
CA THR A 1 -0.65 31.80 -0.95
C THR A 1 0.75 31.63 -0.37
N ARG A 2 1.08 32.18 0.80
CA ARG A 2 2.42 32.05 1.42
C ARG A 2 2.90 30.60 1.62
N CYS A 3 2.02 29.69 1.95
CA CYS A 3 2.40 28.30 2.22
C CYS A 3 2.90 27.56 0.96
N TYR A 4 2.34 27.88 -0.20
CA TYR A 4 2.77 27.28 -1.48
C TYR A 4 4.12 27.83 -1.94
N GLU A 5 4.40 29.13 -1.73
CA GLU A 5 5.68 29.74 -2.07
C GLU A 5 6.82 29.16 -1.22
N GLU A 6 6.61 28.95 0.09
CA GLU A 6 7.59 28.31 0.97
C GLU A 6 7.86 26.86 0.53
N ALA A 7 6.82 26.07 0.24
CA ALA A 7 6.95 24.71 -0.24
C ALA A 7 7.69 24.65 -1.59
N PHE A 8 7.36 25.54 -2.53
CA PHE A 8 8.01 25.63 -3.81
C PHE A 8 9.50 25.98 -3.68
N ASN A 9 9.84 26.93 -2.81
CA ASN A 9 11.22 27.32 -2.54
C ASN A 9 12.03 26.19 -1.91
N ILE A 10 11.43 25.40 -1.01
CA ILE A 10 12.08 24.22 -0.42
C ILE A 10 12.36 23.17 -1.50
N ILE A 11 11.38 22.90 -2.37
CA ILE A 11 11.53 21.94 -3.49
C ILE A 11 12.59 22.46 -4.48
N ALA A 12 12.56 23.74 -4.83
CA ALA A 12 13.48 24.35 -5.78
C ALA A 12 14.93 24.42 -5.24
N SER A 13 15.12 24.69 -3.95
CA SER A 13 16.45 24.70 -3.32
C SER A 13 17.12 23.35 -3.30
N GLY A 14 16.32 22.27 -3.40
CA GLY A 14 16.81 20.92 -3.51
C GLY A 14 17.64 20.42 -2.32
N GLU A 15 17.67 21.17 -1.24
CA GLU A 15 18.31 20.79 0.00
C GLU A 15 17.31 20.01 0.87
N GLY A 16 17.74 18.93 1.49
CA GLY A 16 16.94 18.05 2.37
C GLY A 16 16.44 18.77 3.64
N LYS A 17 15.82 19.92 3.51
CA LYS A 17 15.27 20.71 4.61
C LYS A 17 13.90 20.17 4.98
N LYS A 18 13.77 19.76 6.23
CA LYS A 18 12.51 19.49 6.89
C LYS A 18 11.88 20.81 7.31
N SER A 19 10.74 21.17 6.76
CA SER A 19 9.97 22.32 7.22
C SER A 19 8.48 22.03 7.16
N LYS A 20 7.78 22.21 8.29
CA LYS A 20 6.31 22.13 8.38
C LYS A 20 5.70 20.85 7.77
N GLY A 21 6.32 19.70 7.96
CA GLY A 21 5.84 18.41 7.42
C GLY A 21 6.25 18.13 5.97
N LEU A 22 7.03 18.99 5.32
CA LEU A 22 7.58 18.74 4.00
C LEU A 22 9.03 18.26 4.12
N PHE A 23 9.33 17.12 3.47
CA PHE A 23 10.65 16.51 3.42
C PHE A 23 11.06 16.36 1.95
N VAL A 24 12.27 16.77 1.60
CA VAL A 24 12.80 16.65 0.24
C VAL A 24 14.02 15.75 0.26
N TYR A 25 14.00 14.68 -0.53
CA TYR A 25 15.10 13.74 -0.70
C TYR A 25 15.53 13.73 -2.15
N LYS A 26 16.84 13.80 -2.41
CA LYS A 26 17.41 13.61 -3.74
C LYS A 26 17.91 12.19 -3.93
N TRP A 27 17.81 11.70 -5.13
CA TRP A 27 18.30 10.38 -5.54
C TRP A 27 18.72 10.42 -7.02
N GLU A 28 19.70 9.61 -7.40
CA GLU A 28 20.22 9.55 -8.77
C GLU A 28 20.01 8.18 -9.41
N ASN A 29 19.90 7.14 -8.59
CA ASN A 29 19.78 5.75 -9.05
C ASN A 29 18.79 4.96 -8.17
N LYS A 30 18.50 3.71 -8.59
CA LYS A 30 17.56 2.82 -7.89
C LYS A 30 17.95 2.56 -6.43
N SER A 31 19.21 2.32 -6.15
CA SER A 31 19.68 2.02 -4.78
C SER A 31 19.47 3.20 -3.84
N GLU A 32 19.79 4.39 -4.31
CA GLU A 32 19.56 5.61 -3.54
C GLU A 32 18.07 5.90 -3.34
N LEU A 33 17.24 5.72 -4.38
CA LEU A 33 15.79 5.87 -4.25
C LEU A 33 15.26 4.94 -3.15
N ASN A 34 15.63 3.67 -3.15
CA ASN A 34 15.20 2.71 -2.16
C ASN A 34 15.63 3.12 -0.75
N ALA A 35 16.89 3.54 -0.57
CA ALA A 35 17.38 4.03 0.71
C ALA A 35 16.64 5.29 1.19
N LYS A 36 16.27 6.21 0.29
CA LYS A 36 15.47 7.40 0.63
C LYS A 36 14.04 7.04 1.00
N ILE A 37 13.43 6.09 0.31
CA ILE A 37 12.10 5.57 0.66
C ILE A 37 12.14 4.93 2.06
N GLU A 38 13.13 4.10 2.37
CA GLU A 38 13.31 3.52 3.72
C GLU A 38 13.45 4.61 4.79
N THR A 39 14.26 5.62 4.53
CA THR A 39 14.42 6.77 5.45
C THR A 39 13.08 7.49 5.66
N ALA A 40 12.32 7.72 4.61
CA ALA A 40 11.03 8.37 4.68
C ALA A 40 9.98 7.53 5.45
N PHE A 41 9.98 6.20 5.29
CA PHE A 41 9.15 5.31 6.10
C PHE A 41 9.53 5.39 7.58
N GLU A 42 10.82 5.35 7.92
CA GLU A 42 11.27 5.48 9.31
C GLU A 42 10.88 6.84 9.93
N ASP A 43 10.91 7.92 9.15
CA ASP A 43 10.44 9.24 9.63
C ASP A 43 8.93 9.20 9.92
N VAL A 44 8.11 8.58 9.06
CA VAL A 44 6.66 8.40 9.30
C VAL A 44 6.42 7.52 10.52
N PHE A 45 7.13 6.40 10.67
CA PHE A 45 6.98 5.53 11.83
C PHE A 45 7.30 6.25 13.14
N LYS A 46 8.31 7.13 13.16
CA LYS A 46 8.66 7.95 14.33
C LYS A 46 7.61 9.00 14.66
N MET A 47 6.94 9.54 13.64
CA MET A 47 5.92 10.60 13.82
C MET A 47 4.56 10.03 14.22
N ASP A 48 4.14 8.94 13.58
CA ASP A 48 2.78 8.45 13.63
C ASP A 48 2.57 7.23 14.54
N LEU A 49 3.64 6.52 14.89
CA LEU A 49 3.54 5.37 15.78
C LEU A 49 3.96 5.74 17.21
N GLU A 50 3.17 5.30 18.18
CA GLU A 50 3.57 5.35 19.58
C GLU A 50 4.83 4.52 19.81
N LYS A 51 5.70 5.00 20.71
CA LYS A 51 6.91 4.25 21.08
C LYS A 51 6.50 2.92 21.70
N PRO A 52 6.80 1.78 21.07
CA PRO A 52 6.46 0.48 21.61
C PRO A 52 7.33 0.16 22.83
N LYS A 53 6.82 -0.71 23.70
CA LYS A 53 7.60 -1.24 24.84
C LYS A 53 8.78 -2.09 24.36
N GLU A 54 8.60 -2.81 23.25
CA GLU A 54 9.63 -3.61 22.60
C GLU A 54 9.82 -3.17 21.14
N PRO A 55 11.03 -3.33 20.57
CA PRO A 55 11.29 -2.97 19.18
C PRO A 55 10.39 -3.74 18.22
N ARG A 56 9.69 -3.03 17.33
CA ARG A 56 8.88 -3.62 16.25
C ARG A 56 9.73 -3.89 15.01
N THR A 57 9.45 -5.00 14.35
CA THR A 57 9.96 -5.27 13.00
C THR A 57 9.33 -4.33 11.97
N ASP A 58 9.94 -4.18 10.80
CA ASP A 58 9.37 -3.34 9.73
C ASP A 58 7.98 -3.82 9.31
N PHE A 59 7.76 -5.13 9.27
CA PHE A 59 6.43 -5.72 9.07
C PHE A 59 5.41 -5.23 10.10
N GLN A 60 5.76 -5.25 11.39
CA GLN A 60 4.89 -4.82 12.48
C GLN A 60 4.64 -3.30 12.48
N LYS A 61 5.68 -2.50 12.14
CA LYS A 61 5.54 -1.04 12.01
C LYS A 61 4.52 -0.68 10.91
N LEU A 62 4.64 -1.31 9.74
CA LEU A 62 3.71 -1.05 8.64
C LEU A 62 2.30 -1.54 8.95
N ASN A 63 2.16 -2.67 9.65
CA ASN A 63 0.86 -3.16 10.12
C ASN A 63 0.21 -2.16 11.08
N ALA A 64 0.96 -1.67 12.07
CA ALA A 64 0.46 -0.69 13.02
C ALA A 64 0.03 0.62 12.32
N LEU A 65 0.77 1.08 11.31
CA LEU A 65 0.43 2.26 10.53
C LEU A 65 -0.89 2.09 9.76
N PHE A 66 -1.19 0.88 9.31
CA PHE A 66 -2.44 0.55 8.61
C PHE A 66 -3.58 0.10 9.53
N GLY A 67 -3.40 0.18 10.85
CA GLY A 67 -4.41 -0.23 11.83
C GLY A 67 -4.63 -1.74 11.92
N LEU A 68 -3.61 -2.52 11.57
CA LEU A 68 -3.61 -3.98 11.68
C LEU A 68 -2.99 -4.43 13.01
N TYR A 69 -3.31 -5.65 13.43
CA TYR A 69 -2.56 -6.30 14.50
C TYR A 69 -1.10 -6.57 14.07
N GLU A 70 -0.20 -6.76 15.04
CA GLU A 70 1.22 -7.02 14.79
C GLU A 70 1.46 -8.21 13.86
N ASN A 71 0.60 -9.21 13.90
CA ASN A 71 0.65 -10.37 13.02
C ASN A 71 0.08 -10.12 11.60
N GLY A 72 -0.40 -8.92 11.31
CA GLY A 72 -0.94 -8.51 10.01
C GLY A 72 -2.43 -8.82 9.79
N TYR A 73 -3.12 -9.36 10.78
CA TYR A 73 -4.56 -9.56 10.68
C TYR A 73 -5.34 -8.29 11.03
N VAL A 74 -6.54 -8.22 10.49
CA VAL A 74 -7.49 -7.13 10.69
C VAL A 74 -8.34 -7.41 11.94
N ASN A 75 -8.74 -6.37 12.68
CA ASN A 75 -9.73 -6.51 13.74
C ASN A 75 -11.11 -6.74 13.12
N ASN A 76 -11.51 -7.99 13.03
CA ASN A 76 -12.79 -8.40 12.43
C ASN A 76 -13.91 -8.69 13.45
N GLN A 77 -13.71 -8.37 14.74
CA GLN A 77 -14.78 -8.47 15.73
C GLN A 77 -15.82 -7.38 15.43
N ASP A 78 -17.08 -7.78 15.28
CA ASP A 78 -18.20 -6.86 15.01
C ASP A 78 -17.91 -5.88 13.84
N PHE A 79 -17.16 -6.36 12.84
CA PHE A 79 -16.72 -5.55 11.68
C PHE A 79 -15.93 -4.28 12.03
N LYS A 80 -15.23 -4.26 13.16
CA LYS A 80 -14.40 -3.12 13.61
C LYS A 80 -13.31 -2.70 12.62
N PHE A 81 -12.94 -3.55 11.66
CA PHE A 81 -12.01 -3.18 10.59
C PHE A 81 -12.45 -1.91 9.84
N ARG A 82 -13.74 -1.62 9.76
CA ARG A 82 -14.25 -0.40 9.13
C ARG A 82 -13.81 0.88 9.84
N GLU A 83 -13.56 0.78 11.14
CA GLU A 83 -13.13 1.89 11.98
C GLU A 83 -11.61 1.93 12.16
N THR A 84 -10.97 0.76 12.16
CA THR A 84 -9.55 0.62 12.50
C THR A 84 -8.63 0.54 11.29
N LEU A 85 -9.14 0.17 10.10
CA LEU A 85 -8.32 0.05 8.90
C LEU A 85 -7.98 1.44 8.35
N GLU A 86 -6.68 1.75 8.29
CA GLU A 86 -6.16 3.07 7.98
C GLU A 86 -5.15 3.03 6.82
N THR A 87 -5.56 2.44 5.70
CA THR A 87 -4.71 2.32 4.51
C THR A 87 -4.29 3.66 3.91
N GLU A 88 -5.04 4.73 4.19
CA GLU A 88 -4.76 6.11 3.77
C GLU A 88 -3.67 6.80 4.59
N ASN A 89 -3.18 6.19 5.67
CA ASN A 89 -2.10 6.77 6.49
C ASN A 89 -0.78 6.91 5.73
N LEU A 90 -0.59 6.17 4.64
CA LEU A 90 0.60 6.25 3.81
C LEU A 90 0.30 5.96 2.35
N GLN A 91 0.81 6.80 1.45
CA GLN A 91 0.69 6.62 0.01
C GLN A 91 1.95 7.10 -0.72
N LEU A 92 2.51 6.22 -1.56
CA LEU A 92 3.49 6.62 -2.57
C LEU A 92 2.74 7.02 -3.84
N LEU A 93 3.13 8.14 -4.43
CA LEU A 93 2.62 8.62 -5.70
C LEU A 93 3.74 8.70 -6.72
N SER A 94 3.49 8.22 -7.92
CA SER A 94 4.39 8.44 -9.06
C SER A 94 3.57 8.81 -10.30
N PRO A 95 4.05 9.73 -11.14
CA PRO A 95 3.41 9.99 -12.43
C PRO A 95 3.61 8.84 -13.44
N TYR A 96 4.51 7.89 -13.15
CA TYR A 96 4.89 6.80 -14.05
C TYR A 96 4.38 5.45 -13.54
N ARG A 97 4.05 4.55 -14.48
CA ARG A 97 3.67 3.17 -14.16
C ARG A 97 4.88 2.25 -14.15
N THR A 98 5.76 2.38 -15.13
CA THR A 98 6.92 1.50 -15.38
C THR A 98 8.22 2.09 -14.83
N GLY A 99 9.30 1.30 -14.87
CA GLY A 99 10.58 1.67 -14.29
C GLY A 99 10.64 1.50 -12.77
N TYR A 100 11.84 1.62 -12.21
CA TYR A 100 12.06 1.43 -10.77
C TYR A 100 11.44 2.56 -9.92
N PHE A 101 11.22 3.73 -10.50
CA PHE A 101 10.53 4.88 -9.89
C PHE A 101 9.02 4.91 -10.20
N GLY A 102 8.55 4.00 -11.06
CA GLY A 102 7.14 3.86 -11.40
C GLY A 102 6.38 3.01 -10.37
N THR A 103 5.05 3.06 -10.43
CA THR A 103 4.21 2.38 -9.44
C THR A 103 4.45 0.89 -9.35
N LEU A 104 4.73 0.20 -10.47
CA LEU A 104 5.03 -1.24 -10.47
C LEU A 104 6.34 -1.55 -9.74
N GLY A 105 7.40 -0.77 -9.99
CA GLY A 105 8.68 -0.94 -9.32
C GLY A 105 8.58 -0.63 -7.82
N LEU A 106 7.99 0.50 -7.47
CA LEU A 106 7.80 0.92 -6.08
C LEU A 106 6.97 -0.08 -5.26
N ASN A 107 5.88 -0.60 -5.83
CA ASN A 107 5.04 -1.62 -5.17
C ASN A 107 5.86 -2.88 -4.84
N LYS A 108 6.66 -3.36 -5.78
CA LYS A 108 7.53 -4.54 -5.57
C LYS A 108 8.59 -4.30 -4.50
N GLU A 109 9.24 -3.13 -4.49
CA GLU A 109 10.27 -2.81 -3.49
C GLU A 109 9.66 -2.73 -2.08
N VAL A 110 8.50 -2.07 -1.92
CA VAL A 110 7.82 -1.99 -0.62
C VAL A 110 7.33 -3.37 -0.17
N GLN A 111 6.72 -4.15 -1.06
CA GLN A 111 6.29 -5.52 -0.76
C GLN A 111 7.47 -6.39 -0.31
N ALA A 112 8.57 -6.40 -1.07
CA ALA A 112 9.77 -7.16 -0.75
C ALA A 112 10.35 -6.77 0.61
N LYS A 113 10.41 -5.47 0.93
CA LYS A 113 10.96 -4.98 2.20
C LYS A 113 10.09 -5.30 3.41
N PHE A 114 8.77 -5.11 3.29
CA PHE A 114 7.88 -5.10 4.44
C PHE A 114 7.01 -6.35 4.57
N ARG A 115 6.85 -7.17 3.53
CA ARG A 115 5.92 -8.30 3.51
C ARG A 115 6.57 -9.66 3.35
N VAL A 116 7.73 -9.73 2.70
CA VAL A 116 8.47 -10.98 2.53
C VAL A 116 9.24 -11.29 3.80
N LYS A 117 8.89 -12.39 4.48
CA LYS A 117 9.51 -12.76 5.78
C LYS A 117 10.78 -13.58 5.63
N ASN A 118 10.89 -14.33 4.54
CA ASN A 118 12.02 -15.21 4.26
C ASN A 118 12.43 -15.11 2.79
N GLU A 119 13.72 -15.16 2.49
CA GLU A 119 14.27 -15.19 1.13
C GLU A 119 13.76 -16.38 0.30
N ASN A 120 13.26 -17.44 0.93
CA ASN A 120 12.67 -18.62 0.30
C ASN A 120 11.16 -18.47 0.03
N GLU A 121 10.50 -17.42 0.51
CA GLU A 121 9.12 -17.14 0.13
C GLU A 121 9.14 -16.73 -1.35
N LYS A 122 8.58 -17.59 -2.20
CA LYS A 122 8.51 -17.33 -3.64
C LYS A 122 7.81 -15.98 -3.86
N ILE A 123 8.54 -15.04 -4.44
CA ILE A 123 8.07 -13.72 -4.90
C ILE A 123 6.97 -13.86 -6.00
N ASP A 124 6.70 -15.08 -6.44
CA ASP A 124 5.71 -15.40 -7.48
C ASP A 124 4.25 -15.27 -7.04
N LYS A 125 3.99 -14.99 -5.76
CA LYS A 125 2.64 -14.72 -5.30
C LYS A 125 2.30 -13.26 -5.54
N PHE A 126 1.23 -13.02 -6.25
CA PHE A 126 0.76 -11.68 -6.59
C PHE A 126 0.50 -10.84 -5.32
N PHE A 127 -0.08 -11.45 -4.26
CA PHE A 127 -0.30 -10.82 -2.96
C PHE A 127 0.27 -11.64 -1.81
N HIS A 128 0.97 -10.97 -0.89
CA HIS A 128 1.40 -11.51 0.40
C HIS A 128 0.42 -11.14 1.52
N HIS A 129 0.57 -11.81 2.66
CA HIS A 129 -0.22 -11.49 3.85
C HIS A 129 -0.02 -10.04 4.30
N ALA A 130 -1.11 -9.34 4.55
CA ALA A 130 -1.19 -7.93 4.92
C ALA A 130 -0.77 -6.94 3.83
N ASP A 131 -0.76 -7.34 2.55
CA ASP A 131 -0.53 -6.40 1.46
C ASP A 131 -1.63 -5.35 1.37
N LYS A 132 -1.21 -4.10 1.11
CA LYS A 132 -2.11 -3.02 0.72
C LYS A 132 -2.50 -3.19 -0.74
N ILE A 133 -3.80 -3.16 -1.00
CA ILE A 133 -4.39 -3.39 -2.32
C ILE A 133 -5.35 -2.27 -2.70
N ILE A 134 -5.62 -2.15 -4.00
CA ILE A 134 -6.61 -1.24 -4.57
C ILE A 134 -7.54 -1.98 -5.51
N ARG A 135 -8.81 -1.63 -5.50
CA ARG A 135 -9.80 -2.12 -6.45
C ARG A 135 -9.66 -1.39 -7.79
N LEU A 136 -9.63 -2.15 -8.89
CA LEU A 136 -9.44 -1.59 -10.23
C LEU A 136 -10.76 -1.26 -10.95
N TYR A 137 -11.86 -1.90 -10.55
CA TYR A 137 -13.17 -1.75 -11.18
C TYR A 137 -14.28 -1.67 -10.12
N ASN A 138 -15.35 -0.98 -10.44
CA ASN A 138 -16.53 -0.96 -9.60
C ASN A 138 -17.13 -2.37 -9.44
N TRP A 139 -17.41 -2.76 -8.20
CA TRP A 139 -18.11 -3.99 -7.91
C TRP A 139 -19.54 -3.73 -7.49
N TYR A 140 -20.45 -4.44 -8.15
CA TYR A 140 -21.88 -4.31 -7.91
C TYR A 140 -22.45 -5.66 -7.48
N SER A 141 -23.45 -5.63 -6.59
CA SER A 141 -24.30 -6.79 -6.28
C SER A 141 -25.73 -6.56 -6.77
N GLY A 142 -26.46 -7.67 -6.96
CA GLY A 142 -27.83 -7.62 -7.48
C GLY A 142 -27.91 -7.48 -9.00
N LYS A 143 -29.13 -7.53 -9.53
CA LYS A 143 -29.45 -7.45 -10.98
C LYS A 143 -30.51 -6.37 -11.22
N GLY A 144 -30.48 -5.76 -12.41
CA GLY A 144 -31.45 -4.75 -12.82
C GLY A 144 -31.55 -3.56 -11.88
N GLU A 145 -32.75 -3.18 -11.49
CA GLU A 145 -33.02 -2.05 -10.58
C GLU A 145 -32.50 -2.28 -9.14
N TYR A 146 -32.19 -3.53 -8.75
CA TYR A 146 -31.63 -3.88 -7.44
C TYR A 146 -30.10 -3.88 -7.43
N ARG A 147 -29.46 -3.42 -8.50
CA ARG A 147 -28.00 -3.34 -8.61
C ARG A 147 -27.47 -2.27 -7.68
N LYS A 148 -26.68 -2.67 -6.66
CA LYS A 148 -26.06 -1.77 -5.69
C LYS A 148 -24.54 -1.81 -5.83
N LEU A 149 -23.90 -0.63 -5.85
CA LEU A 149 -22.45 -0.52 -5.74
C LEU A 149 -22.03 -1.02 -4.37
N LYS A 150 -21.11 -1.97 -4.33
CA LYS A 150 -20.54 -2.56 -3.10
C LYS A 150 -19.14 -2.06 -2.82
N LEU A 151 -18.36 -1.86 -3.86
CA LEU A 151 -17.01 -1.35 -3.75
C LEU A 151 -16.67 -0.56 -5.02
N SER A 152 -16.16 0.64 -4.84
CA SER A 152 -15.80 1.51 -5.97
C SER A 152 -14.40 1.21 -6.50
N ASN A 153 -14.20 1.53 -7.77
CA ASN A 153 -12.86 1.66 -8.33
C ASN A 153 -12.07 2.68 -7.50
N GLY A 154 -10.82 2.35 -7.16
CA GLY A 154 -9.98 3.20 -6.33
C GLY A 154 -10.09 2.93 -4.83
N SER A 155 -11.06 2.14 -4.35
CA SER A 155 -11.10 1.76 -2.93
C SER A 155 -9.85 1.02 -2.53
N SER A 156 -9.18 1.49 -1.47
CA SER A 156 -8.00 0.86 -0.89
C SER A 156 -8.36 -0.08 0.25
N GLY A 157 -7.58 -1.14 0.41
CA GLY A 157 -7.82 -2.17 1.41
C GLY A 157 -6.59 -2.98 1.71
N VAL A 158 -6.78 -4.08 2.41
CA VAL A 158 -5.72 -5.06 2.70
C VAL A 158 -6.19 -6.49 2.42
N VAL A 159 -5.26 -7.34 2.02
CA VAL A 159 -5.49 -8.78 1.89
C VAL A 159 -4.83 -9.51 3.05
N THR A 160 -5.56 -10.42 3.71
CA THR A 160 -4.99 -11.34 4.69
C THR A 160 -4.96 -12.75 4.13
N VAL A 161 -3.87 -13.45 4.36
CA VAL A 161 -3.65 -14.81 3.87
C VAL A 161 -3.51 -15.75 5.06
N LYS A 162 -4.30 -16.81 5.08
CA LYS A 162 -4.23 -17.87 6.09
C LYS A 162 -3.89 -19.19 5.42
N PRO A 163 -2.82 -19.88 5.83
CA PRO A 163 -2.58 -21.23 5.38
C PRO A 163 -3.68 -22.16 5.94
N LYS A 164 -4.28 -22.96 5.10
CA LYS A 164 -5.26 -23.98 5.43
C LYS A 164 -4.88 -25.29 4.75
N TYR A 165 -5.48 -26.36 5.19
CA TYR A 165 -5.34 -27.66 4.55
C TYR A 165 -6.64 -28.46 4.63
N PHE A 166 -6.79 -29.39 3.70
CA PHE A 166 -7.82 -30.45 3.76
C PHE A 166 -7.22 -31.78 3.29
N PHE A 167 -7.91 -32.86 3.59
CA PHE A 167 -7.52 -34.21 3.13
C PHE A 167 -8.41 -34.62 1.96
N LYS A 168 -7.78 -35.04 0.86
CA LYS A 168 -8.46 -35.64 -0.28
C LYS A 168 -7.78 -36.98 -0.58
N GLU A 169 -8.55 -38.06 -0.59
CA GLU A 169 -8.03 -39.42 -0.85
C GLU A 169 -6.81 -39.78 0.02
N GLY A 170 -6.85 -39.39 1.31
CA GLY A 170 -5.78 -39.63 2.28
C GLY A 170 -4.53 -38.75 2.12
N LYS A 171 -4.49 -37.85 1.13
CA LYS A 171 -3.40 -36.92 0.93
C LYS A 171 -3.77 -35.55 1.50
N ARG A 172 -2.83 -34.92 2.24
CA ARG A 172 -2.95 -33.52 2.68
C ARG A 172 -2.75 -32.59 1.50
N ILE A 173 -3.71 -31.68 1.30
CA ILE A 173 -3.65 -30.60 0.31
C ILE A 173 -3.64 -29.29 1.07
N ASP A 174 -2.53 -28.55 0.96
CA ASP A 174 -2.40 -27.24 1.54
C ASP A 174 -2.90 -26.17 0.55
N TYR A 175 -3.62 -25.18 1.05
CA TYR A 175 -4.11 -24.04 0.27
C TYR A 175 -4.06 -22.76 1.10
N GLU A 176 -4.24 -21.64 0.46
CA GLU A 176 -4.32 -20.32 1.11
C GLU A 176 -5.74 -19.81 1.07
N ASP A 177 -6.25 -19.46 2.24
CA ASP A 177 -7.52 -18.78 2.39
C ASP A 177 -7.27 -17.27 2.43
N ARG A 178 -7.82 -16.55 1.49
CA ARG A 178 -7.61 -15.12 1.32
C ARG A 178 -8.87 -14.36 1.66
N ASN A 179 -8.71 -13.30 2.48
CA ASN A 179 -9.79 -12.40 2.83
C ASN A 179 -9.36 -10.97 2.51
N TYR A 180 -10.22 -10.24 1.82
CA TYR A 180 -9.99 -8.88 1.38
C TYR A 180 -10.85 -7.93 2.22
N TYR A 181 -10.21 -6.95 2.85
CA TYR A 181 -10.84 -6.00 3.76
C TYR A 181 -10.74 -4.60 3.18
N PHE A 182 -11.89 -3.96 3.03
CA PHE A 182 -12.01 -2.58 2.58
C PHE A 182 -12.84 -1.81 3.58
N ARG A 183 -12.42 -0.60 3.95
CA ARG A 183 -13.13 0.24 4.90
C ARG A 183 -14.56 0.52 4.47
N ASP A 184 -14.78 0.67 3.17
CA ASP A 184 -16.10 0.96 2.56
C ASP A 184 -16.99 -0.28 2.41
N SER A 185 -16.50 -1.47 2.71
CA SER A 185 -17.26 -2.72 2.58
C SER A 185 -17.99 -3.08 3.87
N ASP A 186 -19.24 -3.58 3.74
CA ASP A 186 -20.04 -4.03 4.88
C ASP A 186 -19.45 -5.28 5.56
N LYS A 187 -18.69 -6.09 4.83
CA LYS A 187 -18.09 -7.35 5.30
C LYS A 187 -16.81 -7.66 4.54
N PRO A 188 -15.94 -8.51 5.09
CA PRO A 188 -14.81 -9.04 4.34
C PRO A 188 -15.27 -9.77 3.07
N MET A 189 -14.45 -9.73 2.04
CA MET A 189 -14.64 -10.53 0.83
C MET A 189 -13.75 -11.77 0.97
N ASP A 190 -14.36 -12.93 1.09
CA ASP A 190 -13.71 -14.23 1.26
C ASP A 190 -13.46 -14.95 -0.07
N TYR A 191 -14.20 -14.56 -1.10
CA TYR A 191 -14.04 -15.05 -2.46
C TYR A 191 -14.07 -13.90 -3.45
N VAL A 192 -13.10 -13.86 -4.32
CA VAL A 192 -13.03 -12.91 -5.44
C VAL A 192 -12.90 -13.74 -6.70
N ASP A 193 -13.92 -13.70 -7.54
CA ASP A 193 -13.97 -14.42 -8.81
C ASP A 193 -12.78 -14.09 -9.72
N ASP A 194 -12.10 -12.97 -9.43
CA ASP A 194 -11.10 -12.42 -10.31
C ASP A 194 -10.09 -11.56 -9.52
N GLU A 195 -8.95 -12.17 -9.13
CA GLU A 195 -7.85 -11.45 -8.48
C GLU A 195 -7.26 -10.37 -9.39
N GLU A 196 -7.47 -10.45 -10.71
CA GLU A 196 -7.04 -9.44 -11.68
C GLU A 196 -7.76 -8.08 -11.48
N ASN A 197 -8.84 -8.07 -10.73
CA ASN A 197 -9.54 -6.84 -10.34
C ASN A 197 -8.87 -6.05 -9.22
N PHE A 198 -7.74 -6.51 -8.72
CA PHE A 198 -6.94 -5.83 -7.69
C PHE A 198 -5.51 -5.61 -8.15
N ASP A 199 -4.87 -4.64 -7.54
CA ASP A 199 -3.44 -4.37 -7.72
C ASP A 199 -2.83 -4.00 -6.37
N LEU A 200 -1.51 -4.12 -6.24
CA LEU A 200 -0.79 -3.57 -5.09
C LEU A 200 -0.98 -2.05 -5.04
N ALA A 201 -1.09 -1.50 -3.84
CA ALA A 201 -1.45 -0.10 -3.64
C ALA A 201 -0.52 0.68 -2.71
N TYR A 202 0.68 0.20 -2.44
CA TYR A 202 1.68 1.03 -1.74
C TYR A 202 2.02 2.26 -2.57
N ALA A 203 2.14 2.08 -3.89
CA ALA A 203 2.31 3.15 -4.87
C ALA A 203 1.19 3.12 -5.90
N ILE A 204 0.57 4.29 -6.14
CA ILE A 204 -0.42 4.50 -7.20
C ILE A 204 -0.03 5.68 -8.07
N THR A 205 -0.63 5.80 -9.26
CA THR A 205 -0.38 6.96 -10.10
C THR A 205 -1.05 8.20 -9.52
N VAL A 206 -0.44 9.36 -9.75
CA VAL A 206 -1.04 10.66 -9.37
C VAL A 206 -2.48 10.80 -9.89
N HIS A 207 -2.76 10.27 -11.07
CA HIS A 207 -4.12 10.27 -11.63
C HIS A 207 -5.11 9.43 -10.79
N LYS A 208 -4.67 8.24 -10.34
CA LYS A 208 -5.52 7.37 -9.48
C LYS A 208 -5.74 7.94 -8.08
N SER A 209 -4.89 8.86 -7.61
CA SER A 209 -5.02 9.49 -6.30
C SER A 209 -5.99 10.67 -6.27
N GLN A 210 -6.48 11.12 -7.41
CA GLN A 210 -7.40 12.25 -7.48
C GLN A 210 -8.70 11.95 -6.72
N GLY A 211 -9.07 12.88 -5.82
CA GLY A 211 -10.24 12.73 -4.97
C GLY A 211 -10.02 11.89 -3.70
N SER A 212 -8.78 11.46 -3.44
CA SER A 212 -8.41 10.77 -2.20
C SER A 212 -7.56 11.66 -1.30
N ASP A 213 -7.72 11.50 0.00
CA ASP A 213 -6.92 12.16 1.03
C ASP A 213 -5.99 11.14 1.69
N PHE A 214 -4.72 11.51 1.88
CA PHE A 214 -3.73 10.68 2.53
C PHE A 214 -3.00 11.46 3.62
N ARG A 215 -2.73 10.82 4.74
CA ARG A 215 -2.04 11.45 5.86
C ARG A 215 -0.57 11.73 5.54
N ASN A 216 0.13 10.73 4.98
CA ASN A 216 1.52 10.84 4.56
C ASN A 216 1.64 10.51 3.08
N VAL A 217 2.22 11.41 2.30
CA VAL A 217 2.38 11.25 0.85
C VAL A 217 3.86 11.31 0.48
N PHE A 218 4.34 10.30 -0.22
CA PHE A 218 5.65 10.26 -0.83
C PHE A 218 5.52 10.45 -2.34
N LEU A 219 5.84 11.63 -2.83
CA LEU A 219 5.82 11.92 -4.26
C LEU A 219 7.19 11.60 -4.88
N VAL A 220 7.24 10.59 -5.74
CA VAL A 220 8.46 10.13 -6.41
C VAL A 220 8.48 10.66 -7.83
N ILE A 221 9.39 11.61 -8.09
CA ILE A 221 9.55 12.25 -9.40
C ILE A 221 11.01 12.15 -9.83
N PRO A 222 11.35 11.53 -10.99
CA PRO A 222 12.70 11.54 -11.52
C PRO A 222 13.08 12.94 -12.00
N GLN A 223 14.31 13.37 -11.74
CA GLN A 223 14.80 14.69 -12.09
C GLN A 223 14.92 14.92 -13.60
N LYS A 224 15.25 13.87 -14.34
CA LYS A 224 15.26 13.88 -15.80
C LYS A 224 14.23 12.91 -16.32
N GLN A 225 13.27 13.39 -17.07
CA GLN A 225 12.47 12.54 -17.92
C GLN A 225 13.43 11.90 -18.91
N CYS A 226 13.59 10.59 -18.87
CA CYS A 226 14.28 9.89 -19.94
C CYS A 226 13.52 10.19 -21.23
N SER A 227 14.15 10.98 -22.08
CA SER A 227 13.60 11.32 -23.39
C SER A 227 13.33 10.02 -24.15
N GLY A 228 12.08 9.69 -24.36
CA GLY A 228 11.67 8.93 -25.53
C GLY A 228 11.65 7.43 -25.47
N GLU A 229 11.43 6.77 -24.34
CA GLU A 229 11.07 5.35 -24.38
C GLU A 229 9.84 5.07 -23.51
N GLY A 230 8.70 4.93 -24.19
CA GLY A 230 7.52 4.20 -23.74
C GLY A 230 6.58 4.95 -22.81
N ILE A 231 5.66 5.72 -23.37
CA ILE A 231 4.31 5.91 -22.84
C ILE A 231 3.48 4.67 -23.13
#